data_fe50c4d5471e5c43296b1754c86cce83
#
_entry.id   fe50c4d5471e5c43296b1754c86cce83
#
_cell.length_a   1.000
_cell.length_b   1.000
_cell.length_c   1.000
_cell.angle_alpha   90.00
_cell.angle_beta   90.00
_cell.angle_gamma   90.00
#
_symmetry.space_group_name_H-M   'P 1'
#
loop_
_entity.id
_entity.type
_entity.pdbx_description
1 polymer ?
#
loop_
_entity_poly.entity_id
_entity_poly.type
_entity_poly.pdbx_seq_one_letter_code
_entity_poly.pdbx_strand_id
1 'polypeptide(L)'
;MKNSLYQAKTYLCVCLLLLIISCDEKKDNYECINVINKEIQKLYKKHLLSTVNYLDSINTHENIEDKKKYYINARKNFKFLEPILAYSDKNNYKSLNAPNILIVKGEESLDTRVINPIGFQVIEETLYEDSLDTLALTNLVNVTNARLKLIKNNLNLQLKDYHIIWLLREHITRIATTGITGFDSPVLNESLNESKYTNKTILDILKISEPKFSSKDILKRFIKLMDKANLDLTHDFDTFDRFSFIKNTIPKQLKLLVEIQEDWKVKFPFEMALSNTMTSLFSKGTLNKTYFSDLKSDTTFLNEKIKFGKSLFNDVTLSKQINMSCATCHVKDLGFADGKRVFDKNQTRNTPTITYATYQRGFFMDSRAGSLEGQVVGVVKNHNEFDMSMDSVVARVINNDSYKLKIKKLYKNKRIGYNIRHAIASYVRTLNTFNSKFDKNIRGEDNTLTEEEKNGFNLFMGKALCATCHFAPVFNGTVPPNYNDTELEAIGTPDIDTTKLSKDLGRFYLYNTEERKHFFKTPTIRNIAKTAPYMHNGVYNTLEEVVDFYNKGGGVGLGFNLPNQTLPFDELKLSNKEIKEIVAFMKTLTDE
;
A
#
# COMPACT_ATOMS: atom_id res chain seq x y z
N MET A 1 61.65 30.43 -11.97
CA MET A 1 61.14 30.02 -10.63
C MET A 1 60.19 31.01 -9.96
N LYS A 2 60.29 32.35 -10.16
CA LYS A 2 59.36 33.33 -9.50
C LYS A 2 57.90 33.26 -10.05
N ASN A 3 57.68 33.00 -11.34
CA ASN A 3 56.33 32.95 -11.93
C ASN A 3 55.50 31.69 -11.54
N SER A 4 56.15 30.58 -11.23
CA SER A 4 55.50 29.36 -10.80
C SER A 4 54.93 29.43 -9.37
N LEU A 5 55.60 30.18 -8.49
CA LEU A 5 55.14 30.42 -7.10
C LEU A 5 53.95 31.38 -7.03
N TYR A 6 53.82 32.32 -7.96
CA TYR A 6 52.70 33.25 -8.04
C TYR A 6 51.43 32.53 -8.53
N GLN A 7 51.53 31.67 -9.55
CA GLN A 7 50.40 30.87 -10.00
C GLN A 7 49.92 29.88 -8.94
N ALA A 8 50.84 29.20 -8.23
CA ALA A 8 50.47 28.30 -7.15
C ALA A 8 49.77 28.99 -5.98
N LYS A 9 50.19 30.24 -5.60
CA LYS A 9 49.51 31.04 -4.58
C LYS A 9 48.11 31.50 -5.02
N THR A 10 47.93 31.87 -6.30
CA THR A 10 46.64 32.29 -6.85
C THR A 10 45.66 31.12 -6.91
N TYR A 11 46.12 29.94 -7.32
CA TYR A 11 45.27 28.73 -7.27
C TYR A 11 44.91 28.31 -5.84
N LEU A 12 45.82 28.43 -4.88
CA LEU A 12 45.58 28.13 -3.48
C LEU A 12 44.56 29.10 -2.84
N CYS A 13 44.64 30.42 -3.18
CA CYS A 13 43.65 31.39 -2.74
C CYS A 13 42.27 31.20 -3.37
N VAL A 14 42.20 30.83 -4.65
CA VAL A 14 40.92 30.52 -5.32
C VAL A 14 40.30 29.23 -4.76
N CYS A 15 41.09 28.21 -4.48
CA CYS A 15 40.60 27.01 -3.81
C CYS A 15 40.17 27.26 -2.36
N LEU A 16 40.85 28.12 -1.61
CA LEU A 16 40.44 28.52 -0.26
C LEU A 16 39.15 29.36 -0.27
N LEU A 17 39.00 30.28 -1.22
CA LEU A 17 37.77 31.07 -1.41
C LEU A 17 36.59 30.17 -1.79
N LEU A 18 36.79 29.18 -2.67
CA LEU A 18 35.74 28.19 -3.03
C LEU A 18 35.38 27.31 -1.84
N LEU A 19 36.30 26.95 -0.96
CA LEU A 19 36.05 26.22 0.27
C LEU A 19 35.29 27.04 1.32
N ILE A 20 35.57 28.34 1.42
CA ILE A 20 34.87 29.26 2.35
C ILE A 20 33.43 29.47 1.86
N ILE A 21 33.19 29.68 0.56
CA ILE A 21 31.85 29.85 -0.02
C ILE A 21 31.04 28.53 0.15
N SER A 22 31.67 27.35 -0.03
CA SER A 22 31.04 26.06 0.21
C SER A 22 30.70 25.77 1.70
N CYS A 23 31.47 26.37 2.63
CA CYS A 23 31.18 26.26 4.07
C CYS A 23 30.04 27.18 4.48
N ASP A 24 29.93 28.39 3.92
CA ASP A 24 28.84 29.32 4.22
C ASP A 24 27.48 28.80 3.67
N GLU A 25 27.39 28.33 2.42
CA GLU A 25 26.17 27.74 1.88
C GLU A 25 25.67 26.53 2.73
N LYS A 26 26.57 25.69 3.23
CA LYS A 26 26.20 24.57 4.09
C LYS A 26 25.75 25.03 5.48
N LYS A 27 26.35 26.04 6.03
CA LYS A 27 26.02 26.59 7.34
C LYS A 27 24.66 27.29 7.29
N ASP A 28 24.42 28.13 6.28
CA ASP A 28 23.16 28.82 6.06
C ASP A 28 22.00 27.81 5.82
N ASN A 29 22.24 26.75 5.05
CA ASN A 29 21.25 25.71 4.82
C ASN A 29 20.93 24.92 6.11
N TYR A 30 21.91 24.63 6.96
CA TYR A 30 21.71 23.96 8.24
C TYR A 30 20.91 24.83 9.23
N GLU A 31 21.23 26.12 9.33
CA GLU A 31 20.49 27.08 10.17
C GLU A 31 19.04 27.22 9.68
N CYS A 32 18.82 27.35 8.38
CA CYS A 32 17.50 27.44 7.77
C CYS A 32 16.64 26.21 8.08
N ILE A 33 17.15 24.98 7.89
CA ILE A 33 16.38 23.76 8.15
C ILE A 33 16.05 23.60 9.65
N ASN A 34 16.91 24.06 10.56
CA ASN A 34 16.63 24.05 12.00
C ASN A 34 15.48 24.98 12.38
N VAL A 35 15.41 26.18 11.78
CA VAL A 35 14.28 27.11 11.98
C VAL A 35 12.99 26.48 11.45
N ILE A 36 13.01 25.91 10.25
CA ILE A 36 11.88 25.20 9.65
C ILE A 36 11.40 24.08 10.56
N ASN A 37 12.30 23.23 11.07
CA ASN A 37 11.96 22.15 11.99
C ASN A 37 11.27 22.66 13.27
N LYS A 38 11.76 23.76 13.85
CA LYS A 38 11.13 24.35 15.04
C LYS A 38 9.70 24.83 14.77
N GLU A 39 9.46 25.46 13.63
CA GLU A 39 8.11 25.94 13.27
C GLU A 39 7.17 24.78 12.93
N ILE A 40 7.64 23.76 12.20
CA ILE A 40 6.86 22.53 11.95
C ILE A 40 6.54 21.83 13.28
N GLN A 41 7.49 21.74 14.22
CA GLN A 41 7.28 21.16 15.53
C GLN A 41 6.26 21.95 16.37
N LYS A 42 6.26 23.27 16.28
CA LYS A 42 5.23 24.13 16.90
C LYS A 42 3.84 23.84 16.33
N LEU A 43 3.71 23.80 15.00
CA LEU A 43 2.46 23.47 14.30
C LEU A 43 1.93 22.10 14.77
N TYR A 44 2.77 21.10 14.77
CA TYR A 44 2.45 19.75 15.23
C TYR A 44 2.00 19.75 16.70
N LYS A 45 2.77 20.36 17.60
CA LYS A 45 2.49 20.41 19.03
C LYS A 45 1.16 21.12 19.33
N LYS A 46 0.83 22.19 18.60
CA LYS A 46 -0.45 22.90 18.72
C LYS A 46 -1.64 21.96 18.52
N HIS A 47 -1.65 21.24 17.39
CA HIS A 47 -2.76 20.34 17.07
C HIS A 47 -2.79 19.10 17.96
N LEU A 48 -1.62 18.58 18.37
CA LEU A 48 -1.52 17.48 19.33
C LEU A 48 -2.15 17.84 20.68
N LEU A 49 -1.85 19.03 21.21
CA LEU A 49 -2.46 19.52 22.45
C LEU A 49 -3.97 19.70 22.32
N SER A 50 -4.43 20.26 21.20
CA SER A 50 -5.88 20.40 20.94
C SER A 50 -6.57 19.05 20.87
N THR A 51 -5.97 18.07 20.20
CA THR A 51 -6.50 16.69 20.12
C THR A 51 -6.64 16.06 21.50
N VAL A 52 -5.59 16.15 22.33
CA VAL A 52 -5.58 15.64 23.71
C VAL A 52 -6.70 16.29 24.53
N ASN A 53 -6.82 17.62 24.48
CA ASN A 53 -7.81 18.36 25.27
C ASN A 53 -9.25 18.00 24.86
N TYR A 54 -9.54 17.90 23.57
CA TYR A 54 -10.87 17.51 23.10
C TYR A 54 -11.22 16.06 23.47
N LEU A 55 -10.26 15.13 23.45
CA LEU A 55 -10.47 13.76 23.94
C LEU A 55 -10.73 13.73 25.44
N ASP A 56 -9.97 14.50 26.25
CA ASP A 56 -10.25 14.63 27.69
C ASP A 56 -11.69 15.17 27.94
N SER A 57 -12.17 16.08 27.07
CA SER A 57 -13.52 16.64 27.16
C SER A 57 -14.64 15.61 26.91
N ILE A 58 -14.41 14.58 26.08
CA ILE A 58 -15.39 13.50 25.87
C ILE A 58 -15.73 12.79 27.18
N ASN A 59 -14.74 12.56 28.03
CA ASN A 59 -14.92 11.85 29.29
C ASN A 59 -15.50 12.72 30.42
N THR A 60 -15.41 14.06 30.32
CA THR A 60 -15.89 14.99 31.36
C THR A 60 -17.32 15.45 31.15
N HIS A 61 -17.94 15.16 30.02
CA HIS A 61 -19.32 15.54 29.71
C HIS A 61 -20.22 14.30 29.71
N GLU A 62 -21.47 14.47 30.20
CA GLU A 62 -22.44 13.37 30.23
C GLU A 62 -23.29 13.31 28.94
N ASN A 63 -23.62 14.47 28.38
CA ASN A 63 -24.47 14.57 27.20
C ASN A 63 -23.81 13.98 25.97
N ILE A 64 -24.52 13.10 25.27
CA ILE A 64 -24.02 12.39 24.09
C ILE A 64 -23.69 13.33 22.92
N GLU A 65 -24.51 14.36 22.71
CA GLU A 65 -24.26 15.31 21.60
C GLU A 65 -23.02 16.17 21.85
N ASP A 66 -22.74 16.51 23.13
CA ASP A 66 -21.47 17.15 23.48
C ASP A 66 -20.28 16.21 23.26
N LYS A 67 -20.40 14.92 23.62
CA LYS A 67 -19.37 13.92 23.36
C LYS A 67 -19.08 13.81 21.83
N LYS A 68 -20.11 13.74 21.00
CA LYS A 68 -19.99 13.73 19.54
C LYS A 68 -19.30 14.99 19.01
N LYS A 69 -19.68 16.16 19.50
CA LYS A 69 -19.05 17.45 19.16
C LYS A 69 -17.56 17.49 19.54
N TYR A 70 -17.20 17.01 20.71
CA TYR A 70 -15.79 16.93 21.14
C TYR A 70 -15.01 15.91 20.31
N TYR A 71 -15.62 14.77 19.97
CA TYR A 71 -15.02 13.79 19.07
C TYR A 71 -14.70 14.41 17.70
N ILE A 72 -15.64 15.08 17.06
CA ILE A 72 -15.44 15.74 15.77
C ILE A 72 -14.26 16.75 15.83
N ASN A 73 -14.19 17.55 16.93
CA ASN A 73 -13.10 18.49 17.11
C ASN A 73 -11.74 17.80 17.38
N ALA A 74 -11.72 16.71 18.16
CA ALA A 74 -10.54 15.89 18.38
C ALA A 74 -10.07 15.27 17.06
N ARG A 75 -10.97 14.67 16.31
CA ARG A 75 -10.70 14.07 15.00
C ARG A 75 -10.16 15.08 14.00
N LYS A 76 -10.78 16.24 13.88
CA LYS A 76 -10.29 17.35 13.05
C LYS A 76 -8.84 17.74 13.39
N ASN A 77 -8.52 17.89 14.68
CA ASN A 77 -7.16 18.22 15.09
C ASN A 77 -6.18 17.07 14.86
N PHE A 78 -6.61 15.82 15.03
CA PHE A 78 -5.83 14.65 14.66
C PHE A 78 -5.50 14.64 13.15
N LYS A 79 -6.43 15.02 12.29
CA LYS A 79 -6.20 15.12 10.83
C LYS A 79 -5.19 16.23 10.48
N PHE A 80 -5.12 17.32 11.23
CA PHE A 80 -4.01 18.27 11.09
C PHE A 80 -2.65 17.68 11.51
N LEU A 81 -2.62 16.67 12.41
CA LEU A 81 -1.38 15.98 12.77
C LEU A 81 -0.96 14.93 11.72
N GLU A 82 -1.92 14.35 11.05
CA GLU A 82 -1.74 13.13 10.25
C GLU A 82 -0.55 13.17 9.30
N PRO A 83 -0.33 14.20 8.47
CA PRO A 83 0.78 14.19 7.52
C PRO A 83 2.15 14.02 8.19
N ILE A 84 2.34 14.68 9.35
CA ILE A 84 3.59 14.63 10.10
C ILE A 84 3.70 13.33 10.90
N LEU A 85 2.65 12.95 11.63
CA LEU A 85 2.62 11.76 12.46
C LEU A 85 2.78 10.48 11.64
N ALA A 86 2.04 10.36 10.56
CA ALA A 86 2.08 9.20 9.68
C ALA A 86 3.44 9.02 9.00
N TYR A 87 4.18 10.10 8.77
CA TYR A 87 5.53 10.03 8.24
C TYR A 87 6.58 9.75 9.32
N SER A 88 6.55 10.49 10.43
CA SER A 88 7.60 10.47 11.46
C SER A 88 7.45 9.33 12.48
N ASP A 89 6.23 8.87 12.75
CA ASP A 89 5.92 7.84 13.74
C ASP A 89 4.79 6.90 13.26
N LYS A 90 5.14 6.09 12.25
CA LYS A 90 4.23 5.19 11.55
C LYS A 90 3.49 4.21 12.48
N ASN A 91 4.17 3.71 13.51
CA ASN A 91 3.60 2.73 14.44
C ASN A 91 2.51 3.35 15.32
N ASN A 92 2.74 4.55 15.84
CA ASN A 92 1.74 5.27 16.61
C ASN A 92 0.58 5.74 15.71
N TYR A 93 0.86 6.22 14.50
CA TYR A 93 -0.17 6.55 13.53
C TYR A 93 -1.06 5.34 13.22
N LYS A 94 -0.43 4.19 12.88
CA LYS A 94 -1.17 2.94 12.58
C LYS A 94 -2.09 2.53 13.74
N SER A 95 -1.63 2.68 14.99
CA SER A 95 -2.46 2.36 16.16
C SER A 95 -3.60 3.35 16.41
N LEU A 96 -3.39 4.65 16.14
CA LEU A 96 -4.38 5.71 16.37
C LEU A 96 -5.43 5.83 15.27
N ASN A 97 -5.13 5.31 14.07
CA ASN A 97 -6.01 5.35 12.89
C ASN A 97 -6.35 3.94 12.36
N ALA A 98 -6.19 2.90 13.18
CA ALA A 98 -6.54 1.54 12.80
C ALA A 98 -8.06 1.33 12.75
N PRO A 99 -8.56 0.47 11.85
CA PRO A 99 -9.93 -0.01 11.92
C PRO A 99 -10.17 -0.84 13.19
N ASN A 100 -11.43 -1.06 13.53
CA ASN A 100 -11.85 -1.83 14.71
C ASN A 100 -11.69 -3.34 14.47
N ILE A 101 -10.45 -3.77 14.25
CA ILE A 101 -10.09 -5.16 13.98
C ILE A 101 -8.97 -5.58 14.94
N LEU A 102 -9.07 -6.79 15.53
CA LEU A 102 -8.05 -7.34 16.41
C LEU A 102 -6.67 -7.37 15.72
N ILE A 103 -5.65 -6.87 16.42
CA ILE A 103 -4.28 -6.83 15.93
C ILE A 103 -3.52 -8.02 16.50
N VAL A 104 -3.08 -8.92 15.64
CA VAL A 104 -2.24 -10.06 16.03
C VAL A 104 -0.79 -9.75 15.67
N LYS A 105 0.11 -9.82 16.65
CA LYS A 105 1.56 -9.61 16.50
C LYS A 105 2.34 -10.81 17.01
N GLY A 106 3.53 -11.01 16.44
CA GLY A 106 4.45 -12.05 16.90
C GLY A 106 4.04 -13.48 16.54
N GLU A 107 3.13 -13.67 15.56
CA GLU A 107 2.71 -15.00 15.09
C GLU A 107 3.89 -15.90 14.70
N GLU A 108 4.96 -15.31 14.14
CA GLU A 108 6.16 -16.02 13.69
C GLU A 108 7.12 -16.36 14.85
N SER A 109 6.78 -15.92 16.04
CA SER A 109 7.51 -16.17 17.28
C SER A 109 6.61 -16.93 18.27
N LEU A 110 7.16 -17.46 19.34
CA LEU A 110 6.39 -18.08 20.42
C LEU A 110 5.67 -17.05 21.34
N ASP A 111 5.73 -15.76 21.00
CA ASP A 111 5.16 -14.65 21.78
C ASP A 111 4.02 -13.98 20.96
N THR A 112 3.03 -14.78 20.58
CA THR A 112 1.83 -14.25 19.91
C THR A 112 1.03 -13.37 20.86
N ARG A 113 0.76 -12.13 20.44
CA ARG A 113 -0.02 -11.14 21.20
C ARG A 113 -1.22 -10.70 20.41
N VAL A 114 -2.38 -10.85 21.02
CA VAL A 114 -3.65 -10.29 20.52
C VAL A 114 -3.88 -8.95 21.22
N ILE A 115 -4.02 -7.90 20.45
CA ILE A 115 -4.16 -6.54 20.94
C ILE A 115 -5.49 -5.99 20.45
N ASN A 116 -6.31 -5.50 21.38
CA ASN A 116 -7.54 -4.79 21.03
C ASN A 116 -7.23 -3.52 20.25
N PRO A 117 -8.00 -3.19 19.22
CA PRO A 117 -7.85 -1.96 18.48
C PRO A 117 -8.15 -0.75 19.37
N ILE A 118 -7.49 0.36 19.08
CA ILE A 118 -7.70 1.65 19.74
C ILE A 118 -7.65 2.74 18.67
N GLY A 119 -8.05 3.94 19.05
CA GLY A 119 -7.90 5.10 18.19
C GLY A 119 -9.22 5.63 17.65
N PHE A 120 -9.12 6.51 16.67
CA PHE A 120 -10.25 7.33 16.27
C PHE A 120 -11.37 6.57 15.59
N GLN A 121 -11.07 5.57 14.75
CA GLN A 121 -12.12 4.77 14.09
C GLN A 121 -12.91 3.96 15.12
N VAL A 122 -12.23 3.35 16.09
CA VAL A 122 -12.87 2.58 17.15
C VAL A 122 -13.73 3.48 18.05
N ILE A 123 -13.25 4.69 18.40
CA ILE A 123 -14.04 5.68 19.15
C ILE A 123 -15.27 6.12 18.33
N GLU A 124 -15.12 6.33 17.01
CA GLU A 124 -16.23 6.71 16.13
C GLU A 124 -17.32 5.66 16.14
N GLU A 125 -16.98 4.40 15.87
CA GLU A 125 -17.94 3.30 15.88
C GLU A 125 -18.64 3.19 17.23
N THR A 126 -17.89 3.11 18.34
CA THR A 126 -18.47 2.98 19.70
C THR A 126 -19.38 4.17 20.07
N LEU A 127 -19.00 5.39 19.66
CA LEU A 127 -19.76 6.61 19.98
C LEU A 127 -21.08 6.72 19.20
N TYR A 128 -21.17 6.09 18.04
CA TYR A 128 -22.32 6.14 17.14
C TYR A 128 -23.12 4.83 17.11
N GLU A 129 -22.81 3.86 17.98
CA GLU A 129 -23.65 2.68 18.21
C GLU A 129 -25.04 3.05 18.76
N ASP A 130 -26.07 2.28 18.40
CA ASP A 130 -27.44 2.49 18.88
C ASP A 130 -27.57 2.39 20.41
N SER A 131 -26.76 1.53 21.05
CA SER A 131 -26.66 1.38 22.49
C SER A 131 -25.24 1.69 22.96
N LEU A 132 -25.02 2.93 23.42
CA LEU A 132 -23.71 3.40 23.87
C LEU A 132 -23.23 2.68 25.15
N ASP A 133 -22.14 1.93 25.06
CA ASP A 133 -21.38 1.50 26.24
C ASP A 133 -20.44 2.62 26.70
N THR A 134 -20.92 3.39 27.70
CA THR A 134 -20.18 4.53 28.26
C THR A 134 -18.86 4.11 28.91
N LEU A 135 -18.78 2.91 29.51
CA LEU A 135 -17.54 2.43 30.12
C LEU A 135 -16.51 2.05 29.07
N ALA A 136 -16.93 1.33 28.03
CA ALA A 136 -16.06 1.00 26.88
C ALA A 136 -15.55 2.27 26.21
N LEU A 137 -16.42 3.23 25.91
CA LEU A 137 -16.03 4.52 25.33
C LEU A 137 -15.00 5.25 26.20
N THR A 138 -15.25 5.34 27.51
CA THR A 138 -14.34 6.01 28.46
C THR A 138 -12.94 5.36 28.44
N ASN A 139 -12.87 4.03 28.45
CA ASN A 139 -11.62 3.30 28.40
C ASN A 139 -10.88 3.52 27.07
N LEU A 140 -11.58 3.48 25.94
CA LEU A 140 -11.00 3.72 24.62
C LEU A 140 -10.41 5.13 24.50
N VAL A 141 -11.16 6.14 24.96
CA VAL A 141 -10.70 7.53 24.97
C VAL A 141 -9.46 7.68 25.85
N ASN A 142 -9.45 7.07 27.04
CA ASN A 142 -8.31 7.13 27.97
C ASN A 142 -7.04 6.51 27.36
N VAL A 143 -7.13 5.31 26.76
CA VAL A 143 -5.99 4.61 26.15
C VAL A 143 -5.47 5.38 24.93
N THR A 144 -6.38 5.86 24.09
CA THR A 144 -6.03 6.67 22.90
C THR A 144 -5.33 7.95 23.32
N ASN A 145 -5.87 8.64 24.33
CA ASN A 145 -5.31 9.90 24.84
C ASN A 145 -3.95 9.70 25.54
N ALA A 146 -3.79 8.61 26.30
CA ALA A 146 -2.50 8.25 26.90
C ALA A 146 -1.42 8.07 25.84
N ARG A 147 -1.73 7.44 24.69
CA ARG A 147 -0.80 7.29 23.58
C ARG A 147 -0.42 8.64 22.95
N LEU A 148 -1.38 9.54 22.77
CA LEU A 148 -1.10 10.90 22.29
C LEU A 148 -0.24 11.70 23.27
N LYS A 149 -0.46 11.56 24.58
CA LYS A 149 0.37 12.16 25.64
C LYS A 149 1.81 11.62 25.60
N LEU A 150 2.01 10.32 25.32
CA LEU A 150 3.35 9.74 25.14
C LEU A 150 4.06 10.30 23.89
N ILE A 151 3.36 10.43 22.76
CA ILE A 151 3.89 11.07 21.55
C ILE A 151 4.34 12.50 21.85
N LYS A 152 3.52 13.28 22.57
CA LYS A 152 3.86 14.65 22.97
C LYS A 152 5.14 14.73 23.79
N ASN A 153 5.33 13.82 24.74
CA ASN A 153 6.49 13.84 25.63
C ASN A 153 7.79 13.43 24.93
N ASN A 154 7.70 12.64 23.86
CA ASN A 154 8.83 12.14 23.09
C ASN A 154 9.05 12.89 21.76
N LEU A 155 8.36 14.00 21.56
CA LEU A 155 8.37 14.75 20.30
C LEU A 155 9.74 15.40 20.03
N ASN A 156 10.43 14.90 19.00
CA ASN A 156 11.67 15.47 18.48
C ASN A 156 11.70 15.30 16.95
N LEU A 157 11.28 16.33 16.23
CA LEU A 157 11.29 16.33 14.77
C LEU A 157 12.63 16.86 14.25
N GLN A 158 13.33 16.04 13.46
CA GLN A 158 14.58 16.40 12.78
C GLN A 158 14.46 16.05 11.29
N LEU A 159 13.64 16.81 10.57
CA LEU A 159 13.40 16.61 9.15
C LEU A 159 14.54 17.26 8.35
N LYS A 160 15.09 16.51 7.38
CA LYS A 160 15.93 17.01 6.30
C LYS A 160 15.06 17.34 5.09
N ASP A 161 15.61 18.02 4.11
CA ASP A 161 14.88 18.40 2.89
C ASP A 161 14.18 17.19 2.23
N TYR A 162 14.88 16.09 2.07
CA TYR A 162 14.30 14.89 1.47
C TYR A 162 13.20 14.24 2.36
N HIS A 163 13.25 14.40 3.68
CA HIS A 163 12.16 13.95 4.56
C HIS A 163 10.88 14.77 4.32
N ILE A 164 11.02 16.09 4.15
CA ILE A 164 9.88 16.96 3.82
C ILE A 164 9.26 16.53 2.48
N ILE A 165 10.08 16.33 1.44
CA ILE A 165 9.58 15.91 0.13
C ILE A 165 8.91 14.52 0.21
N TRP A 166 9.48 13.56 0.96
CA TRP A 166 8.85 12.26 1.15
C TRP A 166 7.52 12.36 1.92
N LEU A 167 7.47 13.17 2.98
CA LEU A 167 6.24 13.43 3.72
C LEU A 167 5.14 13.97 2.82
N LEU A 168 5.45 14.97 1.99
CA LEU A 168 4.51 15.55 1.04
C LEU A 168 4.04 14.52 0.01
N ARG A 169 4.94 13.71 -0.53
CA ARG A 169 4.63 12.65 -1.49
C ARG A 169 3.76 11.55 -0.88
N GLU A 170 4.12 11.07 0.30
CA GLU A 170 3.34 10.06 1.03
C GLU A 170 1.94 10.58 1.35
N HIS A 171 1.81 11.86 1.70
CA HIS A 171 0.51 12.47 1.96
C HIS A 171 -0.36 12.53 0.70
N ILE A 172 0.15 13.05 -0.43
CA ILE A 172 -0.59 13.10 -1.70
C ILE A 172 -1.03 11.68 -2.12
N THR A 173 -0.14 10.71 -1.96
CA THR A 173 -0.45 9.30 -2.24
C THR A 173 -1.54 8.76 -1.31
N ARG A 174 -1.48 9.07 0.00
CA ARG A 174 -2.50 8.65 0.97
C ARG A 174 -3.87 9.20 0.61
N ILE A 175 -3.99 10.47 0.26
CA ILE A 175 -5.28 11.02 -0.19
C ILE A 175 -5.82 10.22 -1.38
N ALA A 176 -4.99 9.97 -2.40
CA ALA A 176 -5.40 9.28 -3.61
C ALA A 176 -5.74 7.79 -3.41
N THR A 177 -5.29 7.16 -2.32
CA THR A 177 -5.44 5.71 -2.10
C THR A 177 -6.34 5.33 -0.94
N THR A 178 -6.41 6.16 0.11
CA THR A 178 -7.21 5.90 1.32
C THR A 178 -8.06 7.09 1.74
N GLY A 179 -7.56 8.32 1.62
CA GLY A 179 -8.23 9.51 2.12
C GLY A 179 -9.56 9.86 1.43
N ILE A 180 -9.78 9.37 0.21
CA ILE A 180 -11.04 9.59 -0.54
C ILE A 180 -11.91 8.32 -0.64
N THR A 181 -11.58 7.26 0.11
CA THR A 181 -12.25 5.95 0.00
C THR A 181 -13.21 5.62 1.14
N GLY A 182 -13.29 6.46 2.17
CA GLY A 182 -14.05 6.16 3.38
C GLY A 182 -13.27 5.37 4.44
N PHE A 183 -12.07 4.87 4.12
CA PHE A 183 -11.25 4.06 5.04
C PHE A 183 -11.07 4.69 6.43
N ASP A 184 -10.90 6.01 6.49
CA ASP A 184 -10.57 6.74 7.71
C ASP A 184 -11.78 7.12 8.57
N SER A 185 -13.01 7.07 8.05
CA SER A 185 -14.24 7.51 8.73
C SER A 185 -15.40 6.58 8.37
N PRO A 186 -15.47 5.40 9.04
CA PRO A 186 -16.35 4.31 8.63
C PRO A 186 -17.83 4.59 8.87
N VAL A 187 -18.17 5.47 9.82
CA VAL A 187 -19.55 5.80 10.21
C VAL A 187 -19.98 7.15 9.67
N LEU A 188 -19.15 8.18 9.84
CA LEU A 188 -19.50 9.56 9.49
C LEU A 188 -19.28 9.93 8.04
N ASN A 189 -18.54 9.13 7.28
CA ASN A 189 -18.16 9.38 5.88
C ASN A 189 -17.47 10.73 5.64
N GLU A 190 -16.73 11.24 6.65
CA GLU A 190 -16.08 12.56 6.64
C GLU A 190 -14.72 12.58 5.91
N SER A 191 -14.33 11.48 5.28
CA SER A 191 -13.00 11.31 4.66
C SER A 191 -12.60 12.43 3.69
N LEU A 192 -13.54 12.96 2.90
CA LEU A 192 -13.27 14.07 1.98
C LEU A 192 -12.98 15.37 2.74
N ASN A 193 -13.77 15.69 3.77
CA ASN A 193 -13.55 16.86 4.64
C ASN A 193 -12.23 16.72 5.42
N GLU A 194 -11.93 15.53 5.92
CA GLU A 194 -10.68 15.22 6.61
C GLU A 194 -9.46 15.44 5.72
N SER A 195 -9.56 15.07 4.45
CA SER A 195 -8.51 15.32 3.45
C SER A 195 -8.21 16.81 3.25
N LYS A 196 -9.21 17.71 3.42
CA LYS A 196 -8.96 19.16 3.41
C LYS A 196 -8.13 19.64 4.61
N TYR A 197 -8.35 19.04 5.78
CA TYR A 197 -7.54 19.39 6.98
C TYR A 197 -6.09 18.94 6.83
N THR A 198 -5.87 17.74 6.29
CA THR A 198 -4.51 17.24 6.03
C THR A 198 -3.80 18.06 4.95
N ASN A 199 -4.51 18.46 3.88
CA ASN A 199 -4.01 19.37 2.84
C ASN A 199 -3.57 20.71 3.40
N LYS A 200 -4.32 21.26 4.37
CA LYS A 200 -3.93 22.51 5.02
C LYS A 200 -2.58 22.39 5.73
N THR A 201 -2.32 21.29 6.42
CA THR A 201 -1.02 21.06 7.06
C THR A 201 0.12 21.01 6.05
N ILE A 202 -0.10 20.39 4.88
CA ILE A 202 0.88 20.38 3.79
C ILE A 202 1.18 21.80 3.31
N LEU A 203 0.14 22.61 3.13
CA LEU A 203 0.31 24.03 2.77
C LEU A 203 1.06 24.81 3.84
N ASP A 204 0.78 24.58 5.11
CA ASP A 204 1.46 25.26 6.22
C ASP A 204 2.94 24.85 6.27
N ILE A 205 3.27 23.56 6.07
CA ILE A 205 4.68 23.09 5.96
C ILE A 205 5.40 23.78 4.80
N LEU A 206 4.79 23.88 3.62
CA LEU A 206 5.40 24.55 2.46
C LEU A 206 5.58 26.06 2.68
N LYS A 207 4.62 26.74 3.34
CA LYS A 207 4.74 28.15 3.72
C LYS A 207 5.85 28.36 4.75
N ILE A 208 5.97 27.50 5.76
CA ILE A 208 7.08 27.50 6.72
C ILE A 208 8.42 27.31 5.98
N SER A 209 8.42 26.51 4.91
CA SER A 209 9.59 26.23 4.09
C SER A 209 9.84 27.29 2.98
N GLU A 210 9.07 28.39 2.94
CA GLU A 210 9.23 29.46 1.93
C GLU A 210 10.68 29.95 1.76
N PRO A 211 11.50 30.08 2.83
CA PRO A 211 12.89 30.52 2.68
C PRO A 211 13.77 29.59 1.83
N LYS A 212 13.35 28.34 1.59
CA LYS A 212 14.08 27.38 0.76
C LYS A 212 13.82 27.54 -0.75
N PHE A 213 12.75 28.23 -1.13
CA PHE A 213 12.40 28.39 -2.54
C PHE A 213 13.29 29.43 -3.22
N SER A 214 14.02 29.01 -4.25
CA SER A 214 14.67 29.93 -5.19
C SER A 214 13.63 30.65 -6.06
N SER A 215 12.54 29.95 -6.43
CA SER A 215 11.41 30.49 -7.18
C SER A 215 10.12 30.48 -6.37
N LYS A 216 9.69 31.65 -5.90
CA LYS A 216 8.39 31.81 -5.19
C LYS A 216 7.17 31.52 -6.08
N ASP A 217 7.32 31.47 -7.38
CA ASP A 217 6.24 31.11 -8.31
C ASP A 217 5.78 29.65 -8.10
N ILE A 218 6.73 28.74 -7.86
CA ILE A 218 6.41 27.32 -7.62
C ILE A 218 5.48 27.19 -6.40
N LEU A 219 5.79 27.87 -5.30
CA LEU A 219 4.95 27.85 -4.10
C LEU A 219 3.55 28.43 -4.39
N LYS A 220 3.44 29.54 -5.13
CA LYS A 220 2.16 30.14 -5.50
C LYS A 220 1.31 29.19 -6.35
N ARG A 221 1.92 28.52 -7.33
CA ARG A 221 1.25 27.52 -8.17
C ARG A 221 0.76 26.32 -7.34
N PHE A 222 1.57 25.87 -6.38
CA PHE A 222 1.20 24.77 -5.50
C PHE A 222 0.02 25.16 -4.60
N ILE A 223 0.02 26.36 -4.00
CA ILE A 223 -1.11 26.86 -3.19
C ILE A 223 -2.39 26.89 -4.02
N LYS A 224 -2.35 27.50 -5.21
CA LYS A 224 -3.53 27.57 -6.11
C LYS A 224 -4.08 26.19 -6.47
N LEU A 225 -3.19 25.23 -6.70
CA LEU A 225 -3.59 23.84 -7.01
C LEU A 225 -4.24 23.15 -5.80
N MET A 226 -3.71 23.38 -4.59
CA MET A 226 -4.27 22.81 -3.36
C MET A 226 -5.62 23.44 -3.00
N ASP A 227 -5.79 24.75 -3.23
CA ASP A 227 -7.08 25.43 -3.05
C ASP A 227 -8.15 24.83 -3.98
N LYS A 228 -7.78 24.55 -5.23
CA LYS A 228 -8.66 23.86 -6.17
C LYS A 228 -8.97 22.42 -5.70
N ALA A 229 -7.96 21.66 -5.27
CA ALA A 229 -8.16 20.32 -4.75
C ALA A 229 -9.09 20.31 -3.53
N ASN A 230 -8.97 21.28 -2.64
CA ASN A 230 -9.85 21.42 -1.48
C ASN A 230 -11.30 21.78 -1.87
N LEU A 231 -11.48 22.54 -2.96
CA LEU A 231 -12.80 22.82 -3.51
C LEU A 231 -13.42 21.54 -4.09
N ASP A 232 -12.66 20.76 -4.85
CA ASP A 232 -13.12 19.48 -5.38
C ASP A 232 -13.55 18.52 -4.26
N LEU A 233 -12.90 18.54 -3.09
CA LEU A 233 -13.22 17.73 -1.90
C LEU A 233 -14.45 18.23 -1.09
N THR A 234 -15.17 19.24 -1.54
CA THR A 234 -16.42 19.70 -0.89
C THR A 234 -17.67 18.95 -1.35
N HIS A 235 -17.55 18.03 -2.28
CA HIS A 235 -18.65 17.24 -2.80
C HIS A 235 -19.13 16.21 -1.76
N ASP A 236 -20.34 15.72 -1.97
CA ASP A 236 -20.88 14.60 -1.22
C ASP A 236 -20.03 13.32 -1.46
N PHE A 237 -19.89 12.48 -0.45
CA PHE A 237 -19.01 11.31 -0.49
C PHE A 237 -19.41 10.33 -1.61
N ASP A 238 -20.71 10.05 -1.78
CA ASP A 238 -21.19 9.06 -2.75
C ASP A 238 -21.12 9.59 -4.20
N THR A 239 -21.25 10.89 -4.40
CA THR A 239 -21.26 11.53 -5.73
C THR A 239 -19.89 12.07 -6.15
N PHE A 240 -18.89 12.03 -5.30
CA PHE A 240 -17.55 12.53 -5.59
C PHE A 240 -16.89 11.79 -6.76
N ASP A 241 -16.47 12.53 -7.80
CA ASP A 241 -15.79 11.97 -8.98
C ASP A 241 -14.30 11.71 -8.69
N ARG A 242 -14.03 10.54 -8.11
CA ARG A 242 -12.69 10.06 -7.76
C ARG A 242 -11.82 9.85 -8.98
N PHE A 243 -12.41 9.41 -10.10
CA PHE A 243 -11.68 9.21 -11.34
C PHE A 243 -11.10 10.53 -11.86
N SER A 244 -11.91 11.56 -11.99
CA SER A 244 -11.45 12.88 -12.44
C SER A 244 -10.46 13.52 -11.45
N PHE A 245 -10.68 13.37 -10.15
CA PHE A 245 -9.77 13.88 -9.12
C PHE A 245 -8.38 13.23 -9.23
N ILE A 246 -8.31 11.90 -9.30
CA ILE A 246 -7.06 11.16 -9.41
C ILE A 246 -6.36 11.43 -10.76
N LYS A 247 -7.13 11.53 -11.86
CA LYS A 247 -6.58 11.80 -13.19
C LYS A 247 -6.04 13.22 -13.34
N ASN A 248 -6.75 14.21 -12.81
CA ASN A 248 -6.51 15.62 -13.15
C ASN A 248 -5.81 16.41 -12.06
N THR A 249 -5.98 16.06 -10.77
CA THR A 249 -5.48 16.83 -9.63
C THR A 249 -4.19 16.22 -9.07
N ILE A 250 -4.18 14.94 -8.75
CA ILE A 250 -3.03 14.25 -8.15
C ILE A 250 -1.75 14.35 -9.00
N PRO A 251 -1.76 14.13 -10.34
CA PRO A 251 -0.55 14.25 -11.14
C PRO A 251 0.02 15.67 -11.19
N LYS A 252 -0.81 16.70 -11.09
CA LYS A 252 -0.35 18.08 -11.05
C LYS A 252 0.35 18.39 -9.73
N GLN A 253 -0.17 17.89 -8.61
CA GLN A 253 0.49 18.01 -7.30
C GLN A 253 1.84 17.31 -7.29
N LEU A 254 1.92 16.07 -7.80
CA LEU A 254 3.16 15.29 -7.85
C LEU A 254 4.19 15.92 -8.79
N LYS A 255 3.79 16.47 -9.94
CA LYS A 255 4.69 17.20 -10.85
C LYS A 255 5.26 18.44 -10.19
N LEU A 256 4.43 19.26 -9.53
CA LEU A 256 4.92 20.41 -8.77
C LEU A 256 5.85 20.00 -7.63
N LEU A 257 5.61 18.84 -6.99
CA LEU A 257 6.52 18.34 -5.97
C LEU A 257 7.90 17.96 -6.55
N VAL A 258 7.95 17.45 -7.79
CA VAL A 258 9.22 17.23 -8.51
C VAL A 258 9.91 18.57 -8.80
N GLU A 259 9.19 19.60 -9.22
CA GLU A 259 9.75 20.94 -9.40
C GLU A 259 10.30 21.52 -8.09
N ILE A 260 9.61 21.32 -6.95
CA ILE A 260 10.07 21.76 -5.62
C ILE A 260 11.38 21.04 -5.25
N GLN A 261 11.48 19.72 -5.45
CA GLN A 261 12.71 19.01 -5.12
C GLN A 261 13.91 19.43 -5.99
N GLU A 262 13.66 19.80 -7.24
CA GLU A 262 14.68 20.36 -8.14
C GLU A 262 15.10 21.76 -7.71
N ASP A 263 14.15 22.65 -7.39
CA ASP A 263 14.40 24.02 -6.89
C ASP A 263 15.21 24.02 -5.58
N TRP A 264 14.88 23.10 -4.66
CA TRP A 264 15.61 22.92 -3.40
C TRP A 264 16.91 22.13 -3.55
N LYS A 265 17.22 21.61 -4.74
CA LYS A 265 18.39 20.75 -5.03
C LYS A 265 18.47 19.53 -4.10
N VAL A 266 17.32 18.90 -3.82
CA VAL A 266 17.21 17.81 -2.86
C VAL A 266 17.99 16.59 -3.31
N LYS A 267 18.86 16.07 -2.43
CA LYS A 267 19.60 14.82 -2.64
C LYS A 267 18.99 13.72 -1.80
N PHE A 268 18.39 12.74 -2.45
CA PHE A 268 17.83 11.58 -1.78
C PHE A 268 18.93 10.54 -1.48
N PRO A 269 18.98 9.97 -0.26
CA PRO A 269 19.96 8.94 0.09
C PRO A 269 19.69 7.59 -0.61
N PHE A 270 18.42 7.32 -0.92
CA PHE A 270 17.94 6.11 -1.60
C PHE A 270 16.53 6.32 -2.16
N GLU A 271 15.97 5.29 -2.77
CA GLU A 271 14.59 5.28 -3.24
C GLU A 271 13.79 4.21 -2.48
N MET A 272 12.61 4.59 -1.99
CA MET A 272 11.67 3.69 -1.29
C MET A 272 10.73 2.98 -2.29
N ALA A 273 9.57 2.50 -1.81
CA ALA A 273 8.57 1.87 -2.66
C ALA A 273 8.05 2.78 -3.76
N LEU A 274 7.87 4.06 -3.44
CA LEU A 274 7.50 5.10 -4.41
C LEU A 274 8.76 5.75 -4.99
N SER A 275 8.78 5.94 -6.29
CA SER A 275 9.89 6.62 -6.97
C SER A 275 10.02 8.08 -6.51
N ASN A 276 11.27 8.53 -6.34
CA ASN A 276 11.55 9.92 -5.97
C ASN A 276 11.13 10.93 -7.06
N THR A 277 10.92 10.48 -8.28
CA THR A 277 10.51 11.30 -9.43
C THR A 277 9.11 10.98 -9.94
N MET A 278 8.29 10.27 -9.15
CA MET A 278 6.93 9.95 -9.57
C MET A 278 6.10 11.22 -9.82
N THR A 279 5.40 11.22 -10.94
CA THR A 279 4.51 12.32 -11.37
C THR A 279 3.05 11.93 -11.47
N SER A 280 2.72 10.67 -11.21
CA SER A 280 1.36 10.12 -11.18
C SER A 280 1.36 8.84 -10.36
N LEU A 281 0.23 8.51 -9.75
CA LEU A 281 0.06 7.23 -9.05
C LEU A 281 0.09 6.04 -10.02
N PHE A 282 -0.36 6.21 -11.26
CA PHE A 282 -0.51 5.15 -12.27
C PHE A 282 0.56 5.16 -13.38
N SER A 283 1.66 5.88 -13.20
CA SER A 283 2.78 5.83 -14.14
C SER A 283 3.56 4.52 -14.03
N LYS A 284 4.12 4.02 -15.14
CA LYS A 284 4.88 2.76 -15.18
C LYS A 284 6.09 2.71 -14.23
N GLY A 285 6.66 3.85 -13.84
CA GLY A 285 7.81 3.95 -12.93
C GLY A 285 7.46 4.37 -11.50
N THR A 286 6.17 4.46 -11.15
CA THR A 286 5.74 4.94 -9.83
C THR A 286 6.20 4.04 -8.70
N LEU A 287 6.08 2.72 -8.88
CA LEU A 287 6.54 1.73 -7.90
C LEU A 287 7.94 1.21 -8.25
N ASN A 288 8.86 1.33 -7.31
CA ASN A 288 10.25 0.87 -7.44
C ASN A 288 10.32 -0.66 -7.27
N LYS A 289 10.46 -1.40 -8.35
CA LYS A 289 10.52 -2.88 -8.33
C LYS A 289 11.67 -3.43 -7.47
N THR A 290 12.78 -2.72 -7.38
CA THR A 290 13.95 -3.17 -6.60
C THR A 290 13.70 -3.12 -5.11
N TYR A 291 12.81 -2.22 -4.65
CA TYR A 291 12.38 -2.14 -3.25
C TYR A 291 11.70 -3.44 -2.76
N PHE A 292 11.03 -4.16 -3.67
CA PHE A 292 10.33 -5.42 -3.40
C PHE A 292 11.17 -6.66 -3.68
N SER A 293 12.47 -6.51 -3.99
CA SER A 293 13.38 -7.62 -4.27
C SER A 293 14.29 -7.91 -3.08
N ASP A 294 14.62 -9.18 -2.86
CA ASP A 294 15.61 -9.60 -1.85
C ASP A 294 17.04 -9.14 -2.21
N LEU A 295 17.34 -9.02 -3.52
CA LEU A 295 18.63 -8.50 -4.03
C LEU A 295 18.46 -7.07 -4.57
N LYS A 296 18.12 -6.15 -3.70
CA LYS A 296 17.77 -4.75 -4.04
C LYS A 296 18.83 -4.01 -4.88
N SER A 297 20.11 -4.34 -4.73
CA SER A 297 21.21 -3.65 -5.39
C SER A 297 21.86 -4.41 -6.56
N ASP A 298 21.55 -5.70 -6.74
CA ASP A 298 22.18 -6.51 -7.81
C ASP A 298 21.35 -6.52 -9.08
N THR A 299 21.51 -5.47 -9.88
CA THR A 299 20.95 -5.37 -11.24
C THR A 299 21.90 -5.87 -12.33
N THR A 300 23.08 -6.38 -11.95
CA THR A 300 24.09 -6.89 -12.90
C THR A 300 23.48 -8.05 -13.69
N PHE A 301 23.57 -7.99 -15.03
CA PHE A 301 22.99 -8.98 -15.95
C PHE A 301 21.48 -9.23 -15.73
N LEU A 302 20.71 -8.22 -15.33
CA LEU A 302 19.28 -8.40 -14.99
C LEU A 302 18.48 -9.02 -16.14
N ASN A 303 18.67 -8.55 -17.38
CA ASN A 303 17.95 -9.07 -18.55
C ASN A 303 18.28 -10.55 -18.83
N GLU A 304 19.52 -10.96 -18.65
CA GLU A 304 19.94 -12.34 -18.80
C GLU A 304 19.41 -13.21 -17.66
N LYS A 305 19.38 -12.71 -16.43
CA LYS A 305 18.75 -13.38 -15.27
C LYS A 305 17.25 -13.59 -15.51
N ILE A 306 16.56 -12.60 -16.06
CA ILE A 306 15.13 -12.70 -16.45
C ILE A 306 14.93 -13.79 -17.51
N LYS A 307 15.75 -13.79 -18.59
CA LYS A 307 15.67 -14.82 -19.63
C LYS A 307 15.95 -16.22 -19.09
N PHE A 308 16.93 -16.34 -18.20
CA PHE A 308 17.24 -17.60 -17.53
C PHE A 308 16.09 -18.03 -16.62
N GLY A 309 15.53 -17.11 -15.83
CA GLY A 309 14.35 -17.36 -14.99
C GLY A 309 13.14 -17.83 -15.79
N LYS A 310 12.89 -17.22 -16.97
CA LYS A 310 11.84 -17.69 -17.88
C LYS A 310 12.08 -19.11 -18.36
N SER A 311 13.33 -19.47 -18.66
CA SER A 311 13.66 -20.86 -19.04
C SER A 311 13.34 -21.84 -17.89
N LEU A 312 13.74 -21.50 -16.66
CA LEU A 312 13.47 -22.33 -15.46
C LEU A 312 11.97 -22.41 -15.14
N PHE A 313 11.23 -21.31 -15.32
CA PHE A 313 9.79 -21.24 -15.10
C PHE A 313 8.99 -22.20 -16.00
N ASN A 314 9.49 -22.47 -17.20
CA ASN A 314 8.88 -23.38 -18.18
C ASN A 314 9.47 -24.80 -18.17
N ASP A 315 10.44 -25.08 -17.30
CA ASP A 315 11.19 -26.34 -17.31
C ASP A 315 10.50 -27.42 -16.46
N VAL A 316 9.89 -28.40 -17.11
CA VAL A 316 9.23 -29.53 -16.47
C VAL A 316 10.21 -30.45 -15.73
N THR A 317 11.50 -30.43 -16.09
CA THR A 317 12.52 -31.25 -15.43
C THR A 317 12.76 -30.88 -13.98
N LEU A 318 12.25 -29.73 -13.53
CA LEU A 318 12.35 -29.28 -12.14
C LEU A 318 11.30 -29.91 -11.21
N SER A 319 10.38 -30.74 -11.73
CA SER A 319 9.44 -31.52 -10.93
C SER A 319 9.79 -33.00 -10.90
N LYS A 320 9.42 -33.73 -9.85
CA LYS A 320 9.79 -35.14 -9.63
C LYS A 320 9.39 -36.05 -10.80
N GLN A 321 8.19 -35.87 -11.30
CA GLN A 321 7.61 -36.68 -12.39
C GLN A 321 7.97 -36.15 -13.79
N ILE A 322 8.73 -35.06 -13.89
CA ILE A 322 9.16 -34.42 -15.18
C ILE A 322 7.94 -34.06 -16.05
N ASN A 323 6.82 -33.72 -15.45
CA ASN A 323 5.55 -33.43 -16.13
C ASN A 323 4.94 -32.06 -15.72
N MET A 324 5.55 -31.35 -14.80
CA MET A 324 5.04 -30.10 -14.25
C MET A 324 6.12 -29.03 -14.21
N SER A 325 5.77 -27.82 -14.62
CA SER A 325 6.57 -26.60 -14.47
C SER A 325 5.69 -25.51 -13.83
N CYS A 326 6.26 -24.34 -13.50
CA CYS A 326 5.44 -23.23 -13.03
C CYS A 326 4.38 -22.82 -14.07
N ALA A 327 4.75 -22.86 -15.39
CA ALA A 327 3.84 -22.54 -16.49
C ALA A 327 2.66 -23.54 -16.64
N THR A 328 2.73 -24.71 -16.03
CA THR A 328 1.64 -25.69 -16.06
C THR A 328 0.39 -25.19 -15.32
N CYS A 329 0.59 -24.49 -14.19
CA CYS A 329 -0.50 -23.91 -13.39
C CYS A 329 -0.66 -22.41 -13.65
N HIS A 330 0.41 -21.70 -14.06
CA HIS A 330 0.38 -20.28 -14.33
C HIS A 330 0.41 -20.00 -15.84
N VAL A 331 -0.76 -20.19 -16.49
CA VAL A 331 -0.96 -20.11 -17.92
C VAL A 331 -1.07 -18.64 -18.38
N LYS A 332 -0.18 -18.21 -19.27
CA LYS A 332 -0.09 -16.80 -19.69
C LYS A 332 -1.42 -16.22 -20.20
N ASP A 333 -2.12 -16.98 -21.06
CA ASP A 333 -3.36 -16.50 -21.72
C ASP A 333 -4.54 -16.42 -20.76
N LEU A 334 -4.47 -17.10 -19.60
CA LEU A 334 -5.40 -17.05 -18.50
C LEU A 334 -4.96 -16.08 -17.38
N GLY A 335 -4.21 -15.04 -17.71
CA GLY A 335 -3.71 -14.08 -16.73
C GLY A 335 -2.77 -14.71 -15.70
N PHE A 336 -2.04 -15.77 -16.07
CA PHE A 336 -1.18 -16.57 -15.18
C PHE A 336 -1.94 -17.22 -14.00
N ALA A 337 -3.20 -17.57 -14.19
CA ALA A 337 -3.98 -18.56 -13.44
C ALA A 337 -4.14 -19.84 -14.29
N ASP A 338 -4.92 -20.82 -13.84
CA ASP A 338 -5.14 -22.08 -14.59
C ASP A 338 -6.56 -22.25 -15.13
N GLY A 339 -7.47 -21.32 -14.82
CA GLY A 339 -8.87 -21.36 -15.24
C GLY A 339 -9.69 -22.49 -14.59
N LYS A 340 -9.18 -23.11 -13.53
CA LYS A 340 -9.83 -24.21 -12.82
C LYS A 340 -10.14 -23.81 -11.38
N ARG A 341 -11.14 -24.42 -10.80
CA ARG A 341 -11.44 -24.26 -9.38
C ARG A 341 -10.26 -24.68 -8.49
N VAL A 342 -9.71 -25.84 -8.77
CA VAL A 342 -8.44 -26.34 -8.22
C VAL A 342 -7.70 -27.06 -9.34
N PHE A 343 -6.38 -27.00 -9.34
CA PHE A 343 -5.56 -27.62 -10.39
C PHE A 343 -5.66 -29.14 -10.38
N ASP A 344 -5.59 -29.75 -9.20
CA ASP A 344 -5.69 -31.19 -8.97
C ASP A 344 -6.67 -31.49 -7.83
N LYS A 345 -7.28 -32.67 -7.83
CA LYS A 345 -8.28 -33.13 -6.82
C LYS A 345 -7.76 -33.13 -5.38
N ASN A 346 -6.43 -33.17 -5.20
CA ASN A 346 -5.80 -33.16 -3.89
C ASN A 346 -5.50 -31.73 -3.39
N GLN A 347 -5.78 -30.72 -4.21
CA GLN A 347 -5.64 -29.32 -3.83
C GLN A 347 -7.00 -28.76 -3.39
N THR A 348 -6.97 -27.85 -2.42
CA THR A 348 -8.17 -27.21 -1.86
C THR A 348 -8.30 -25.75 -2.28
N ARG A 349 -7.22 -25.17 -2.80
CA ARG A 349 -7.15 -23.75 -3.16
C ARG A 349 -6.99 -23.55 -4.66
N ASN A 350 -7.64 -22.50 -5.15
CA ASN A 350 -7.51 -22.01 -6.52
C ASN A 350 -6.08 -21.54 -6.81
N THR A 351 -5.64 -21.65 -8.06
CA THR A 351 -4.34 -21.12 -8.51
C THR A 351 -4.42 -19.61 -8.68
N PRO A 352 -3.76 -18.79 -7.83
CA PRO A 352 -3.80 -17.35 -7.96
C PRO A 352 -2.98 -16.88 -9.15
N THR A 353 -3.37 -15.76 -9.75
CA THR A 353 -2.51 -15.05 -10.69
C THR A 353 -1.18 -14.66 -10.05
N ILE A 354 -0.10 -14.72 -10.82
CA ILE A 354 1.21 -14.18 -10.44
C ILE A 354 1.53 -12.84 -11.14
N THR A 355 0.58 -12.30 -11.93
CA THR A 355 0.73 -10.94 -12.45
C THR A 355 0.75 -9.97 -11.27
N TYR A 356 1.56 -8.92 -11.38
CA TYR A 356 1.74 -7.92 -10.31
C TYR A 356 2.22 -8.46 -8.96
N ALA A 357 2.60 -9.75 -8.85
CA ALA A 357 3.10 -10.35 -7.62
C ALA A 357 4.37 -9.65 -7.09
N THR A 358 5.09 -8.92 -7.93
CA THR A 358 6.23 -8.09 -7.50
C THR A 358 5.88 -7.10 -6.40
N TYR A 359 4.65 -6.57 -6.39
CA TYR A 359 4.23 -5.50 -5.48
C TYR A 359 3.44 -6.04 -4.29
N GLN A 360 3.85 -7.20 -3.77
CA GLN A 360 3.28 -7.84 -2.59
C GLN A 360 4.35 -8.06 -1.53
N ARG A 361 3.93 -8.21 -0.27
CA ARG A 361 4.80 -8.54 0.86
C ARG A 361 4.50 -9.90 1.46
N GLY A 362 3.40 -10.52 1.04
CA GLY A 362 3.02 -11.87 1.39
C GLY A 362 2.65 -12.68 0.15
N PHE A 363 3.07 -13.94 0.10
CA PHE A 363 2.85 -14.85 -1.02
C PHE A 363 2.10 -16.10 -0.55
N PHE A 364 1.46 -16.81 -1.47
CA PHE A 364 0.35 -17.74 -1.26
C PHE A 364 -0.92 -17.04 -0.75
N MET A 365 -2.04 -17.75 -0.70
CA MET A 365 -3.31 -17.19 -0.23
C MET A 365 -3.28 -16.83 1.26
N ASP A 366 -2.52 -17.57 2.07
CA ASP A 366 -2.35 -17.39 3.52
C ASP A 366 -1.13 -16.55 3.92
N SER A 367 -0.43 -15.96 2.95
CA SER A 367 0.76 -15.10 3.19
C SER A 367 1.91 -15.79 3.94
N ARG A 368 2.08 -17.13 3.76
CA ARG A 368 3.11 -17.91 4.46
C ARG A 368 4.55 -17.72 3.96
N ALA A 369 4.75 -17.09 2.82
CA ALA A 369 6.06 -16.76 2.31
C ALA A 369 6.24 -15.24 2.20
N GLY A 370 7.37 -14.72 2.68
CA GLY A 370 7.66 -13.29 2.71
C GLY A 370 8.33 -12.75 1.45
N SER A 371 8.74 -13.62 0.50
CA SER A 371 9.36 -13.22 -0.76
C SER A 371 9.03 -14.17 -1.89
N LEU A 372 9.18 -13.72 -3.15
CA LEU A 372 9.04 -14.57 -4.33
C LEU A 372 10.08 -15.70 -4.32
N GLU A 373 11.30 -15.43 -3.87
CA GLU A 373 12.35 -16.44 -3.72
C GLU A 373 11.98 -17.50 -2.67
N GLY A 374 11.32 -17.10 -1.58
CA GLY A 374 10.79 -17.99 -0.54
C GLY A 374 9.61 -18.83 -1.06
N GLN A 375 8.73 -18.22 -1.85
CA GLN A 375 7.56 -18.89 -2.41
C GLN A 375 7.96 -20.08 -3.31
N VAL A 376 9.02 -19.95 -4.13
CA VAL A 376 9.53 -21.07 -4.96
C VAL A 376 9.88 -22.30 -4.11
N VAL A 377 10.41 -22.12 -2.89
CA VAL A 377 10.71 -23.25 -1.98
C VAL A 377 9.44 -23.99 -1.58
N GLY A 378 8.36 -23.25 -1.31
CA GLY A 378 7.07 -23.84 -0.96
C GLY A 378 6.51 -24.72 -2.07
N VAL A 379 6.54 -24.23 -3.32
CA VAL A 379 6.11 -24.98 -4.51
C VAL A 379 6.97 -26.23 -4.74
N VAL A 380 8.29 -26.08 -4.66
CA VAL A 380 9.23 -27.21 -4.87
C VAL A 380 8.99 -28.33 -3.86
N LYS A 381 8.71 -28.01 -2.59
CA LYS A 381 8.51 -29.00 -1.52
C LYS A 381 7.10 -29.60 -1.47
N ASN A 382 6.12 -28.97 -2.11
CA ASN A 382 4.74 -29.43 -2.05
C ASN A 382 4.54 -30.76 -2.80
N HIS A 383 4.03 -31.79 -2.10
CA HIS A 383 3.79 -33.11 -2.66
C HIS A 383 2.76 -33.12 -3.80
N ASN A 384 1.84 -32.18 -3.81
CA ASN A 384 0.83 -32.01 -4.86
C ASN A 384 1.30 -31.11 -6.02
N GLU A 385 2.56 -30.64 -5.97
CA GLU A 385 3.19 -29.79 -6.97
C GLU A 385 4.50 -30.45 -7.44
N PHE A 386 5.67 -29.87 -7.17
CA PHE A 386 6.93 -30.44 -7.69
C PHE A 386 7.42 -31.68 -6.96
N ASP A 387 7.07 -31.89 -5.71
CA ASP A 387 7.47 -33.01 -4.83
C ASP A 387 8.98 -33.28 -4.86
N MET A 388 9.79 -32.24 -4.67
CA MET A 388 11.25 -32.29 -4.67
C MET A 388 11.89 -31.53 -3.51
N SER A 389 13.15 -31.86 -3.19
CA SER A 389 13.99 -31.00 -2.37
C SER A 389 14.66 -29.92 -3.23
N MET A 390 15.03 -28.78 -2.61
CA MET A 390 15.83 -27.76 -3.32
C MET A 390 17.20 -28.29 -3.76
N ASP A 391 17.80 -29.23 -3.01
CA ASP A 391 19.09 -29.85 -3.38
C ASP A 391 18.93 -30.70 -4.64
N SER A 392 17.82 -31.42 -4.78
CA SER A 392 17.51 -32.18 -5.99
C SER A 392 17.30 -31.27 -7.20
N VAL A 393 16.63 -30.12 -7.02
CA VAL A 393 16.51 -29.11 -8.09
C VAL A 393 17.88 -28.55 -8.46
N VAL A 394 18.73 -28.24 -7.47
CA VAL A 394 20.11 -27.79 -7.72
C VAL A 394 20.90 -28.82 -8.51
N ALA A 395 20.83 -30.10 -8.14
CA ALA A 395 21.50 -31.18 -8.86
C ALA A 395 21.05 -31.25 -10.34
N ARG A 396 19.74 -31.19 -10.62
CA ARG A 396 19.22 -31.18 -11.99
C ARG A 396 19.71 -30.00 -12.81
N VAL A 397 19.69 -28.79 -12.22
CA VAL A 397 20.14 -27.57 -12.88
C VAL A 397 21.66 -27.61 -13.16
N ILE A 398 22.48 -28.16 -12.25
CA ILE A 398 23.94 -28.25 -12.47
C ILE A 398 24.30 -29.33 -13.47
N ASN A 399 23.54 -30.42 -13.56
CA ASN A 399 23.73 -31.47 -14.52
C ASN A 399 23.35 -31.05 -15.96
N ASN A 400 22.66 -29.92 -16.12
CA ASN A 400 22.43 -29.28 -17.42
C ASN A 400 23.56 -28.29 -17.71
N ASP A 401 24.45 -28.60 -18.65
CA ASP A 401 25.63 -27.79 -18.95
C ASP A 401 25.27 -26.34 -19.33
N SER A 402 24.19 -26.13 -20.08
CA SER A 402 23.72 -24.79 -20.45
C SER A 402 23.32 -23.97 -19.20
N TYR A 403 22.61 -24.57 -18.27
CA TYR A 403 22.21 -23.91 -17.03
C TYR A 403 23.39 -23.65 -16.10
N LYS A 404 24.29 -24.61 -15.97
CA LYS A 404 25.53 -24.47 -15.18
C LYS A 404 26.38 -23.29 -15.69
N LEU A 405 26.56 -23.15 -16.99
CA LEU A 405 27.29 -22.04 -17.60
C LEU A 405 26.58 -20.69 -17.33
N LYS A 406 25.24 -20.65 -17.45
CA LYS A 406 24.46 -19.44 -17.17
C LYS A 406 24.61 -19.02 -15.69
N ILE A 407 24.49 -19.94 -14.73
CA ILE A 407 24.67 -19.62 -13.30
C ILE A 407 26.06 -19.05 -13.05
N LYS A 408 27.11 -19.70 -13.57
CA LYS A 408 28.49 -19.23 -13.40
C LYS A 408 28.72 -17.83 -13.99
N LYS A 409 28.08 -17.52 -15.10
CA LYS A 409 28.18 -16.20 -15.76
C LYS A 409 27.39 -15.12 -15.00
N LEU A 410 26.16 -15.44 -14.57
CA LEU A 410 25.20 -14.44 -14.09
C LEU A 410 25.34 -14.13 -12.59
N TYR A 411 25.94 -15.03 -11.81
CA TYR A 411 26.01 -14.89 -10.36
C TYR A 411 27.44 -15.06 -9.84
N LYS A 412 27.91 -14.08 -9.09
CA LYS A 412 29.24 -14.10 -8.46
C LYS A 412 29.30 -14.97 -7.21
N ASN A 413 28.14 -15.17 -6.55
CA ASN A 413 28.05 -15.95 -5.33
C ASN A 413 27.88 -17.45 -5.62
N LYS A 414 28.26 -18.31 -4.65
CA LYS A 414 28.18 -19.78 -4.75
C LYS A 414 26.83 -20.35 -4.25
N ARG A 415 25.82 -19.52 -3.98
CA ARG A 415 24.53 -19.96 -3.44
C ARG A 415 23.59 -20.42 -4.55
N ILE A 416 23.87 -21.54 -5.19
CA ILE A 416 23.19 -21.98 -6.42
C ILE A 416 21.68 -22.09 -6.25
N GLY A 417 21.19 -22.70 -5.18
CA GLY A 417 19.75 -22.81 -4.91
C GLY A 417 19.06 -21.44 -4.75
N TYR A 418 19.76 -20.46 -4.17
CA TYR A 418 19.27 -19.10 -4.11
C TYR A 418 19.27 -18.42 -5.49
N ASN A 419 20.32 -18.64 -6.29
CA ASN A 419 20.44 -18.06 -7.63
C ASN A 419 19.34 -18.56 -8.57
N ILE A 420 18.97 -19.85 -8.48
CA ILE A 420 17.86 -20.45 -9.21
C ILE A 420 16.55 -19.73 -8.86
N ARG A 421 16.25 -19.62 -7.57
CA ARG A 421 15.05 -18.95 -7.05
C ARG A 421 15.00 -17.48 -7.46
N HIS A 422 16.12 -16.77 -7.34
CA HIS A 422 16.24 -15.38 -7.75
C HIS A 422 16.03 -15.20 -9.27
N ALA A 423 16.52 -16.11 -10.11
CA ALA A 423 16.27 -16.06 -11.55
C ALA A 423 14.78 -16.21 -11.87
N ILE A 424 14.11 -17.22 -11.27
CA ILE A 424 12.65 -17.41 -11.43
C ILE A 424 11.90 -16.17 -10.96
N ALA A 425 12.21 -15.67 -9.76
CA ALA A 425 11.60 -14.47 -9.19
C ALA A 425 11.84 -13.23 -10.07
N SER A 426 13.03 -13.10 -10.68
CA SER A 426 13.34 -12.00 -11.60
C SER A 426 12.45 -12.03 -12.86
N TYR A 427 12.11 -13.21 -13.37
CA TYR A 427 11.14 -13.34 -14.45
C TYR A 427 9.73 -12.97 -13.98
N VAL A 428 9.25 -13.50 -12.85
CA VAL A 428 7.93 -13.18 -12.29
C VAL A 428 7.78 -11.67 -12.06
N ARG A 429 8.85 -11.00 -11.61
CA ARG A 429 8.87 -9.53 -11.44
C ARG A 429 8.68 -8.74 -12.74
N THR A 430 8.72 -9.38 -13.91
CA THR A 430 8.39 -8.70 -15.18
C THR A 430 6.92 -8.76 -15.56
N LEU A 431 6.12 -9.58 -14.88
CA LEU A 431 4.72 -9.84 -15.20
C LEU A 431 3.81 -8.71 -14.66
N ASN A 432 4.08 -7.47 -15.09
CA ASN A 432 3.33 -6.29 -14.70
C ASN A 432 3.57 -5.19 -15.76
N THR A 433 2.61 -4.96 -16.61
CA THR A 433 2.76 -4.07 -17.77
C THR A 433 2.18 -2.68 -17.55
N PHE A 434 1.18 -2.52 -16.68
CA PHE A 434 0.45 -1.27 -16.48
C PHE A 434 0.01 -0.64 -17.82
N ASN A 435 -0.56 -1.44 -18.71
CA ASN A 435 -0.99 -1.03 -20.04
C ASN A 435 -2.45 -1.38 -20.34
N SER A 436 -3.24 -1.66 -19.32
CA SER A 436 -4.67 -1.90 -19.45
C SER A 436 -5.42 -0.67 -20.00
N LYS A 437 -6.65 -0.87 -20.49
CA LYS A 437 -7.54 0.21 -20.88
C LYS A 437 -7.65 1.28 -19.80
N PHE A 438 -7.82 0.86 -18.51
CA PHE A 438 -7.85 1.78 -17.39
C PHE A 438 -6.56 2.58 -17.26
N ASP A 439 -5.40 1.92 -17.32
CA ASP A 439 -4.10 2.58 -17.16
C ASP A 439 -3.86 3.66 -18.21
N LYS A 440 -4.17 3.38 -19.47
CA LYS A 440 -4.02 4.36 -20.56
C LYS A 440 -4.92 5.57 -20.35
N ASN A 441 -6.17 5.34 -19.94
CA ASN A 441 -7.14 6.41 -19.72
C ASN A 441 -6.81 7.27 -18.49
N ILE A 442 -6.42 6.68 -17.37
CA ILE A 442 -6.09 7.43 -16.14
C ILE A 442 -4.82 8.26 -16.32
N ARG A 443 -3.89 7.83 -17.17
CA ARG A 443 -2.69 8.59 -17.53
C ARG A 443 -2.96 9.66 -18.61
N GLY A 444 -4.15 9.66 -19.22
CA GLY A 444 -4.50 10.56 -20.32
C GLY A 444 -3.85 10.20 -21.66
N GLU A 445 -3.37 8.98 -21.82
CA GLU A 445 -2.84 8.42 -23.07
C GLU A 445 -3.98 8.02 -24.03
N ASP A 446 -5.18 7.81 -23.48
CA ASP A 446 -6.40 7.43 -24.18
C ASP A 446 -7.63 8.08 -23.52
N ASN A 447 -8.78 8.07 -24.22
CA ASN A 447 -10.07 8.55 -23.70
C ASN A 447 -11.22 7.65 -24.17
N THR A 448 -11.07 6.34 -23.91
CA THR A 448 -11.99 5.28 -24.38
C THR A 448 -12.83 4.66 -23.26
N LEU A 449 -12.62 5.05 -21.99
CA LEU A 449 -13.51 4.62 -20.91
C LEU A 449 -14.91 5.18 -21.09
N THR A 450 -15.89 4.29 -20.99
CA THR A 450 -17.31 4.67 -20.96
C THR A 450 -17.67 5.30 -19.61
N GLU A 451 -18.82 5.97 -19.54
CA GLU A 451 -19.34 6.51 -18.27
C GLU A 451 -19.63 5.38 -17.26
N GLU A 452 -20.12 4.22 -17.74
CA GLU A 452 -20.33 3.03 -16.93
C GLU A 452 -19.03 2.56 -16.24
N GLU A 453 -17.91 2.49 -16.99
CA GLU A 453 -16.59 2.09 -16.47
C GLU A 453 -16.02 3.12 -15.48
N LYS A 454 -16.22 4.41 -15.72
CA LYS A 454 -15.81 5.49 -14.79
C LYS A 454 -16.64 5.48 -13.51
N ASN A 455 -17.97 5.32 -13.63
CA ASN A 455 -18.86 5.19 -12.48
C ASN A 455 -18.49 3.96 -11.66
N GLY A 456 -18.19 2.84 -12.31
CA GLY A 456 -17.70 1.64 -11.64
C GLY A 456 -16.42 1.87 -10.83
N PHE A 457 -15.47 2.66 -11.35
CA PHE A 457 -14.30 3.07 -10.58
C PHE A 457 -14.68 3.97 -9.39
N ASN A 458 -15.57 4.93 -9.57
CA ASN A 458 -16.02 5.81 -8.50
C ASN A 458 -16.73 5.04 -7.38
N LEU A 459 -17.58 4.07 -7.74
CA LEU A 459 -18.24 3.16 -6.80
C LEU A 459 -17.21 2.28 -6.06
N PHE A 460 -16.28 1.69 -6.78
CA PHE A 460 -15.20 0.85 -6.21
C PHE A 460 -14.35 1.60 -5.18
N MET A 461 -14.03 2.88 -5.48
CA MET A 461 -13.22 3.74 -4.60
C MET A 461 -14.05 4.41 -3.49
N GLY A 462 -15.38 4.40 -3.56
CA GLY A 462 -16.29 5.05 -2.63
C GLY A 462 -17.32 4.09 -2.06
N LYS A 463 -18.59 4.24 -2.43
CA LYS A 463 -19.76 3.56 -1.85
C LYS A 463 -19.59 2.05 -1.67
N ALA A 464 -18.94 1.36 -2.60
CA ALA A 464 -18.71 -0.09 -2.51
C ALA A 464 -17.54 -0.51 -1.60
N LEU A 465 -16.76 0.44 -1.05
CA LEU A 465 -15.65 0.26 -0.12
C LEU A 465 -14.55 -0.73 -0.58
N CYS A 466 -14.53 -1.14 -1.84
CA CYS A 466 -13.56 -2.14 -2.33
C CYS A 466 -12.10 -1.66 -2.18
N ALA A 467 -11.86 -0.36 -2.37
CA ALA A 467 -10.52 0.23 -2.29
C ALA A 467 -9.98 0.37 -0.86
N THR A 468 -10.77 0.03 0.17
CA THR A 468 -10.29 -0.02 1.56
C THR A 468 -9.39 -1.24 1.83
N CYS A 469 -9.49 -2.27 0.98
CA CYS A 469 -8.66 -3.48 1.00
C CYS A 469 -7.87 -3.66 -0.31
N HIS A 470 -8.43 -3.30 -1.47
CA HIS A 470 -7.77 -3.38 -2.78
C HIS A 470 -7.14 -2.05 -3.18
N PHE A 471 -5.97 -1.75 -2.60
CA PHE A 471 -5.30 -0.46 -2.75
C PHE A 471 -4.69 -0.21 -4.13
N ALA A 472 -4.96 0.98 -4.67
CA ALA A 472 -4.34 1.45 -5.91
C ALA A 472 -2.80 1.66 -5.73
N PRO A 473 -1.98 1.55 -6.81
CA PRO A 473 -2.34 1.32 -8.21
C PRO A 473 -2.40 -0.16 -8.61
N VAL A 474 -2.04 -1.08 -7.71
CA VAL A 474 -2.01 -2.52 -7.98
C VAL A 474 -3.36 -3.18 -7.67
N PHE A 475 -4.21 -2.51 -6.92
CA PHE A 475 -5.50 -3.01 -6.45
C PHE A 475 -5.37 -4.34 -5.70
N ASN A 476 -4.44 -4.38 -4.73
CA ASN A 476 -4.19 -5.51 -3.82
C ASN A 476 -4.05 -5.02 -2.38
N GLY A 477 -3.92 -5.93 -1.42
CA GLY A 477 -3.81 -5.62 0.01
C GLY A 477 -2.48 -5.03 0.47
N THR A 478 -1.58 -4.58 -0.43
CA THR A 478 -0.32 -3.96 -0.01
C THR A 478 -0.53 -2.49 0.34
N VAL A 479 -0.38 -2.17 1.61
CA VAL A 479 -0.84 -0.92 2.24
C VAL A 479 -0.06 0.31 1.81
N PRO A 480 -0.69 1.32 1.16
CA PRO A 480 -0.07 2.60 0.87
C PRO A 480 0.09 3.48 2.13
N PRO A 481 0.88 4.53 2.08
CA PRO A 481 1.75 4.94 0.99
C PRO A 481 3.13 4.26 1.03
N ASN A 482 3.40 3.43 2.03
CA ASN A 482 4.71 2.82 2.25
C ASN A 482 4.88 1.47 1.54
N TYR A 483 3.80 0.75 1.27
CA TYR A 483 3.78 -0.57 0.64
C TYR A 483 4.71 -1.59 1.34
N ASN A 484 4.75 -1.54 2.66
CA ASN A 484 5.58 -2.42 3.51
C ASN A 484 4.84 -3.66 4.00
N ASP A 485 3.55 -3.53 4.23
CA ASP A 485 2.69 -4.56 4.82
C ASP A 485 1.67 -5.02 3.78
N THR A 486 1.21 -6.27 3.89
CA THR A 486 0.08 -6.81 3.13
C THR A 486 -1.03 -7.17 4.11
N GLU A 487 -2.22 -6.63 3.89
CA GLU A 487 -3.39 -6.94 4.71
C GLU A 487 -3.89 -8.36 4.44
N LEU A 488 -4.41 -8.97 5.50
CA LEU A 488 -5.07 -10.26 5.51
C LEU A 488 -6.49 -10.07 6.00
N GLU A 489 -7.45 -10.66 5.29
CA GLU A 489 -8.86 -10.45 5.54
C GLU A 489 -9.59 -11.78 5.80
N ALA A 490 -10.51 -11.74 6.74
CA ALA A 490 -11.49 -12.80 6.98
C ALA A 490 -12.85 -12.33 6.43
N ILE A 491 -13.15 -12.69 5.20
CA ILE A 491 -14.37 -12.24 4.51
C ILE A 491 -15.52 -13.25 4.57
N GLY A 492 -15.27 -14.45 5.11
CA GLY A 492 -16.29 -15.48 5.23
C GLY A 492 -16.67 -16.16 3.93
N THR A 493 -15.68 -16.45 3.07
CA THR A 493 -15.92 -17.15 1.79
C THR A 493 -16.70 -18.45 2.01
N PRO A 494 -17.80 -18.70 1.27
CA PRO A 494 -18.56 -19.95 1.36
C PRO A 494 -17.75 -21.17 0.89
N ASP A 495 -18.18 -22.35 1.30
CA ASP A 495 -17.79 -23.61 0.67
C ASP A 495 -18.47 -23.75 -0.71
N ILE A 496 -18.17 -24.78 -1.45
CA ILE A 496 -18.69 -25.01 -2.82
C ILE A 496 -20.21 -25.08 -2.86
N ASP A 497 -20.83 -25.62 -1.82
CA ASP A 497 -22.31 -25.69 -1.71
C ASP A 497 -22.96 -24.35 -1.36
N THR A 498 -22.17 -23.31 -1.14
CA THR A 498 -22.54 -21.91 -0.80
C THR A 498 -23.40 -21.74 0.46
N THR A 499 -23.80 -22.82 1.12
CA THR A 499 -24.65 -22.78 2.32
C THR A 499 -23.87 -22.84 3.62
N LYS A 500 -22.54 -23.05 3.55
CA LYS A 500 -21.65 -23.21 4.70
C LYS A 500 -20.37 -22.39 4.50
N LEU A 501 -19.80 -21.98 5.60
CA LEU A 501 -18.46 -21.36 5.61
C LEU A 501 -17.41 -22.37 5.10
N SER A 502 -16.46 -21.92 4.30
CA SER A 502 -15.33 -22.73 3.83
C SER A 502 -14.59 -23.38 5.00
N LYS A 503 -14.22 -24.64 4.84
CA LYS A 503 -13.44 -25.40 5.84
C LYS A 503 -11.98 -25.01 5.88
N ASP A 504 -11.48 -24.24 4.91
CA ASP A 504 -10.10 -23.75 4.89
C ASP A 504 -9.92 -22.65 5.94
N LEU A 505 -9.14 -22.93 6.97
CA LEU A 505 -8.88 -22.01 8.06
C LEU A 505 -7.78 -20.97 7.74
N GLY A 506 -7.25 -20.97 6.51
CA GLY A 506 -6.33 -19.94 6.02
C GLY A 506 -5.05 -19.83 6.83
N ARG A 507 -4.77 -18.64 7.35
CA ARG A 507 -3.58 -18.29 8.12
C ARG A 507 -3.44 -19.10 9.41
N PHE A 508 -4.54 -19.56 10.00
CA PHE A 508 -4.52 -20.37 11.22
C PHE A 508 -3.61 -21.60 11.12
N TYR A 509 -3.55 -22.28 9.97
CA TYR A 509 -2.71 -23.48 9.81
C TYR A 509 -1.20 -23.24 9.96
N LEU A 510 -0.75 -22.01 9.99
CA LEU A 510 0.69 -21.69 10.12
C LEU A 510 1.15 -21.62 11.57
N TYR A 511 0.32 -21.05 12.44
CA TYR A 511 0.72 -20.69 13.80
C TYR A 511 -0.31 -21.07 14.87
N ASN A 512 -1.43 -21.68 14.50
CA ASN A 512 -2.54 -22.06 15.37
C ASN A 512 -3.12 -20.89 16.18
N THR A 513 -3.11 -19.69 15.60
CA THR A 513 -3.67 -18.48 16.22
C THR A 513 -5.17 -18.42 15.91
N GLU A 514 -6.03 -18.55 16.94
CA GLU A 514 -7.49 -18.60 16.78
C GLU A 514 -8.07 -17.40 16.04
N GLU A 515 -7.56 -16.21 16.33
CA GLU A 515 -7.98 -14.95 15.73
C GLU A 515 -7.62 -14.83 14.24
N ARG A 516 -6.81 -15.77 13.72
CA ARG A 516 -6.41 -15.84 12.31
C ARG A 516 -7.15 -16.92 11.51
N LYS A 517 -8.18 -17.53 12.08
CA LYS A 517 -9.04 -18.44 11.33
C LYS A 517 -9.71 -17.72 10.17
N HIS A 518 -9.70 -18.36 8.99
CA HIS A 518 -10.28 -17.87 7.73
C HIS A 518 -9.65 -16.57 7.18
N PHE A 519 -8.45 -16.18 7.65
CA PHE A 519 -7.72 -15.06 7.10
C PHE A 519 -6.93 -15.44 5.86
N PHE A 520 -7.13 -14.67 4.80
CA PHE A 520 -6.45 -14.80 3.52
C PHE A 520 -5.94 -13.44 3.05
N LYS A 521 -4.89 -13.47 2.24
CA LYS A 521 -4.33 -12.26 1.63
C LYS A 521 -5.30 -11.68 0.60
N THR A 522 -5.48 -10.37 0.61
CA THR A 522 -6.20 -9.63 -0.44
C THR A 522 -5.41 -9.67 -1.76
N PRO A 523 -5.90 -10.38 -2.80
CA PRO A 523 -5.22 -10.50 -4.08
C PRO A 523 -5.33 -9.22 -4.91
N THR A 524 -4.50 -9.11 -5.96
CA THR A 524 -4.74 -8.10 -6.98
C THR A 524 -5.98 -8.43 -7.82
N ILE A 525 -6.74 -7.40 -8.19
CA ILE A 525 -7.82 -7.53 -9.17
C ILE A 525 -7.36 -7.13 -10.59
N ARG A 526 -6.07 -6.86 -10.80
CA ARG A 526 -5.54 -6.69 -12.15
C ARG A 526 -5.63 -8.02 -12.90
N ASN A 527 -6.00 -7.95 -14.16
CA ASN A 527 -6.28 -9.12 -15.01
C ASN A 527 -7.44 -10.00 -14.52
N ILE A 528 -8.27 -9.52 -13.61
CA ILE A 528 -9.32 -10.31 -12.94
C ILE A 528 -10.30 -10.95 -13.93
N ALA A 529 -10.59 -10.30 -15.05
CA ALA A 529 -11.48 -10.83 -16.09
C ALA A 529 -10.98 -12.13 -16.75
N LYS A 530 -9.67 -12.46 -16.60
CA LYS A 530 -9.04 -13.67 -17.15
C LYS A 530 -8.83 -14.77 -16.12
N THR A 531 -9.09 -14.53 -14.84
CA THR A 531 -8.64 -15.40 -13.74
C THR A 531 -9.77 -16.09 -12.98
N ALA A 532 -10.93 -16.22 -13.59
CA ALA A 532 -12.01 -17.06 -13.07
C ALA A 532 -11.55 -18.53 -12.93
N PRO A 533 -12.11 -19.28 -11.96
CA PRO A 533 -13.08 -18.89 -10.94
C PRO A 533 -12.42 -18.16 -9.75
N TYR A 534 -13.25 -17.52 -8.92
CA TYR A 534 -12.82 -16.55 -7.92
C TYR A 534 -12.85 -17.10 -6.48
N MET A 535 -12.27 -16.36 -5.56
CA MET A 535 -11.98 -16.69 -4.16
C MET A 535 -10.85 -17.72 -4.01
N HIS A 536 -10.41 -17.93 -2.77
CA HIS A 536 -9.31 -18.87 -2.49
C HIS A 536 -9.63 -20.33 -2.86
N ASN A 537 -10.91 -20.68 -2.91
CA ASN A 537 -11.40 -22.02 -3.23
C ASN A 537 -12.11 -22.13 -4.59
N GLY A 538 -12.17 -21.01 -5.36
CA GLY A 538 -12.81 -20.98 -6.67
C GLY A 538 -14.33 -21.19 -6.64
N VAL A 539 -15.03 -20.71 -5.60
CA VAL A 539 -16.48 -20.93 -5.42
C VAL A 539 -17.33 -20.15 -6.40
N TYR A 540 -16.91 -18.96 -6.83
CA TYR A 540 -17.66 -18.11 -7.75
C TYR A 540 -17.08 -18.14 -9.16
N ASN A 541 -17.94 -18.16 -10.17
CA ASN A 541 -17.55 -18.24 -11.57
C ASN A 541 -17.59 -16.88 -12.29
N THR A 542 -18.37 -15.93 -11.77
CA THR A 542 -18.56 -14.60 -12.35
C THR A 542 -18.15 -13.49 -11.38
N LEU A 543 -17.79 -12.33 -11.92
CA LEU A 543 -17.48 -11.13 -11.11
C LEU A 543 -18.73 -10.57 -10.45
N GLU A 544 -19.88 -10.74 -11.08
CA GLU A 544 -21.18 -10.35 -10.56
C GLU A 544 -21.50 -11.10 -9.26
N GLU A 545 -21.24 -12.42 -9.20
CA GLU A 545 -21.40 -13.24 -7.98
C GLU A 545 -20.45 -12.76 -6.86
N VAL A 546 -19.23 -12.39 -7.22
CA VAL A 546 -18.25 -11.87 -6.24
C VAL A 546 -18.71 -10.53 -5.66
N VAL A 547 -19.17 -9.59 -6.51
CA VAL A 547 -19.62 -8.27 -6.03
C VAL A 547 -20.92 -8.40 -5.24
N ASP A 548 -21.83 -9.32 -5.62
CA ASP A 548 -23.06 -9.61 -4.86
C ASP A 548 -22.75 -10.19 -3.47
N PHE A 549 -21.75 -11.06 -3.35
CA PHE A 549 -21.26 -11.56 -2.06
C PHE A 549 -20.81 -10.43 -1.13
N TYR A 550 -20.03 -9.47 -1.65
CA TYR A 550 -19.63 -8.30 -0.88
C TYR A 550 -20.82 -7.39 -0.58
N ASN A 551 -21.73 -7.20 -1.54
CA ASN A 551 -22.93 -6.40 -1.36
C ASN A 551 -23.82 -6.90 -0.21
N LYS A 552 -23.84 -8.20 0.03
CA LYS A 552 -24.58 -8.86 1.11
C LYS A 552 -23.87 -8.84 2.48
N GLY A 553 -22.73 -8.18 2.61
CA GLY A 553 -21.96 -8.13 3.87
C GLY A 553 -21.08 -9.37 4.12
N GLY A 554 -20.63 -10.04 3.07
CA GLY A 554 -19.73 -11.18 3.18
C GLY A 554 -20.35 -12.40 3.86
N GLY A 555 -19.53 -13.19 4.55
CA GLY A 555 -19.98 -14.44 5.19
C GLY A 555 -20.99 -14.22 6.31
N VAL A 556 -20.82 -13.19 7.13
CA VAL A 556 -21.78 -12.84 8.20
C VAL A 556 -23.11 -12.42 7.61
N GLY A 557 -23.10 -11.62 6.54
CA GLY A 557 -24.31 -11.24 5.80
C GLY A 557 -25.03 -12.44 5.15
N LEU A 558 -24.31 -13.53 4.87
CA LEU A 558 -24.88 -14.81 4.45
C LEU A 558 -25.35 -15.68 5.64
N GLY A 559 -25.22 -15.22 6.88
CA GLY A 559 -25.63 -15.93 8.09
C GLY A 559 -24.57 -16.86 8.69
N PHE A 560 -23.30 -16.77 8.27
CA PHE A 560 -22.23 -17.58 8.85
C PHE A 560 -21.74 -16.99 10.17
N ASN A 561 -21.40 -17.85 11.13
CA ASN A 561 -20.77 -17.43 12.38
C ASN A 561 -19.27 -17.17 12.15
N LEU A 562 -18.91 -15.89 12.00
CA LEU A 562 -17.53 -15.44 11.81
C LEU A 562 -17.30 -14.13 12.61
N PRO A 563 -17.06 -14.23 13.93
CA PRO A 563 -16.97 -13.04 14.81
C PRO A 563 -15.77 -12.14 14.52
N ASN A 564 -14.77 -12.66 13.79
CA ASN A 564 -13.56 -11.92 13.39
C ASN A 564 -13.60 -11.48 11.91
N GLN A 565 -14.79 -11.39 11.30
CA GLN A 565 -14.92 -10.88 9.94
C GLN A 565 -14.39 -9.44 9.86
N THR A 566 -13.65 -9.17 8.79
CA THR A 566 -13.03 -7.83 8.57
C THR A 566 -13.84 -6.92 7.64
N LEU A 567 -14.88 -7.46 6.99
CA LEU A 567 -15.86 -6.68 6.23
C LEU A 567 -16.96 -6.13 7.15
N PRO A 568 -17.56 -4.97 6.82
CA PRO A 568 -18.84 -4.59 7.41
C PRO A 568 -19.88 -5.71 7.29
N PHE A 569 -20.69 -5.88 8.33
CA PHE A 569 -21.71 -6.95 8.36
C PHE A 569 -22.97 -6.57 7.58
N ASP A 570 -23.20 -5.27 7.44
CA ASP A 570 -24.36 -4.70 6.79
C ASP A 570 -24.25 -4.77 5.26
N GLU A 571 -25.40 -4.78 4.61
CA GLU A 571 -25.48 -4.72 3.16
C GLU A 571 -25.00 -3.34 2.66
N LEU A 572 -24.20 -3.34 1.57
CA LEU A 572 -23.75 -2.13 0.90
C LEU A 572 -24.87 -1.43 0.11
N LYS A 573 -26.00 -2.11 -0.08
CA LYS A 573 -27.18 -1.62 -0.81
C LYS A 573 -26.87 -1.16 -2.23
N LEU A 574 -26.00 -1.91 -2.91
CA LEU A 574 -25.71 -1.68 -4.32
C LEU A 574 -26.86 -2.18 -5.18
N SER A 575 -27.32 -1.34 -6.09
CA SER A 575 -28.30 -1.75 -7.12
C SER A 575 -27.64 -2.67 -8.17
N ASN A 576 -28.46 -3.42 -8.91
CA ASN A 576 -27.98 -4.25 -10.01
C ASN A 576 -27.21 -3.45 -11.08
N LYS A 577 -27.53 -2.16 -11.26
CA LYS A 577 -26.81 -1.28 -12.17
C LYS A 577 -25.41 -0.99 -11.62
N GLU A 578 -25.28 -0.62 -10.35
CA GLU A 578 -24.00 -0.32 -9.70
C GLU A 578 -23.09 -1.56 -9.67
N ILE A 579 -23.63 -2.76 -9.44
CA ILE A 579 -22.88 -4.02 -9.55
C ILE A 579 -22.30 -4.19 -10.96
N LYS A 580 -23.08 -3.95 -12.02
CA LYS A 580 -22.61 -4.03 -13.40
C LYS A 580 -21.54 -2.97 -13.71
N GLU A 581 -21.70 -1.75 -13.23
CA GLU A 581 -20.73 -0.66 -13.38
C GLU A 581 -19.38 -1.03 -12.71
N ILE A 582 -19.40 -1.58 -11.47
CA ILE A 582 -18.19 -2.07 -10.79
C ILE A 582 -17.51 -3.17 -11.60
N VAL A 583 -18.27 -4.14 -12.11
CA VAL A 583 -17.74 -5.23 -12.93
C VAL A 583 -17.18 -4.69 -14.26
N ALA A 584 -17.83 -3.69 -14.89
CA ALA A 584 -17.33 -3.05 -16.10
C ALA A 584 -15.96 -2.38 -15.82
N PHE A 585 -15.81 -1.65 -14.72
CA PHE A 585 -14.50 -1.12 -14.30
C PHE A 585 -13.47 -2.23 -14.09
N MET A 586 -13.78 -3.28 -13.34
CA MET A 586 -12.86 -4.39 -13.07
C MET A 586 -12.33 -5.03 -14.35
N LYS A 587 -13.16 -5.18 -15.38
CA LYS A 587 -12.77 -5.69 -16.70
C LYS A 587 -11.76 -4.78 -17.42
N THR A 588 -11.79 -3.46 -17.18
CA THR A 588 -10.81 -2.52 -17.76
C THR A 588 -9.39 -2.65 -17.22
N LEU A 589 -9.20 -3.40 -16.11
CA LEU A 589 -7.90 -3.67 -15.51
C LEU A 589 -7.12 -4.81 -16.19
N THR A 590 -7.62 -5.31 -17.31
CA THR A 590 -6.96 -6.36 -18.10
C THR A 590 -5.84 -5.77 -18.93
N ASP A 591 -4.61 -6.26 -18.74
CA ASP A 591 -3.44 -5.90 -19.54
C ASP A 591 -3.60 -6.38 -21.00
N GLU A 592 -3.15 -5.53 -21.90
CA GLU A 592 -3.08 -5.80 -23.36
C GLU A 592 -1.80 -6.49 -23.78
#